data_1eadd4c92f5c8ede0e9b742f7bbb6c75
#
_entry.id   1eadd4c92f5c8ede0e9b742f7bbb6c75
#
_cell.length_a   1.000
_cell.length_b   1.000
_cell.length_c   1.000
_cell.angle_alpha   90.00
_cell.angle_beta   90.00
_cell.angle_gamma   90.00
#
_symmetry.space_group_name_H-M   'P 1'
#
loop_
_entity.id
_entity.type
_entity.pdbx_description
1 polymer ?
#
loop_
_entity_poly.entity_id
_entity_poly.type
_entity_poly.pdbx_seq_one_letter_code
_entity_poly.pdbx_strand_id
1 'polypeptide(L)'
;IYLISRSISQGKIAGFISLGGVAVGFVFYMLCASFGITALVVAVPYAYDTIRIVGAMYLLWLAWKALRPNAAPIFNIKDLAVDSPLKLFLMGFLTNLLNPKIAIMYLSLLPQFIHPQQGSILAQSIQLGTIQIFVSVSVNALIVFSAGSIALFLQKKPLWASIQ
;
A
#
# COMPACT_ATOMS: atom_id res chain seq x y z
N ILE A 1 -3.51 8.30 -0.30
CA ILE A 1 -3.69 9.65 0.29
C ILE A 1 -2.36 10.18 0.81
N TYR A 2 -1.62 9.48 1.70
CA TYR A 2 -0.37 9.96 2.30
C TYR A 2 0.68 10.41 1.25
N LEU A 3 0.99 9.55 0.27
CA LEU A 3 1.96 9.86 -0.79
C LEU A 3 1.55 11.06 -1.65
N ILE A 4 0.26 11.17 -1.97
CA ILE A 4 -0.29 12.30 -2.73
C ILE A 4 -0.09 13.59 -1.93
N SER A 5 -0.45 13.60 -0.64
CA SER A 5 -0.28 14.76 0.24
C SER A 5 1.18 15.21 0.29
N ARG A 6 2.14 14.28 0.45
CA ARG A 6 3.57 14.60 0.46
C ARG A 6 4.07 15.13 -0.88
N SER A 7 3.60 14.54 -1.99
CA SER A 7 3.99 14.98 -3.34
C SER A 7 3.48 16.37 -3.66
N ILE A 8 2.30 16.74 -3.18
CA ILE A 8 1.71 18.06 -3.40
C ILE A 8 2.35 19.11 -2.48
N SER A 9 2.49 18.82 -1.17
CA SER A 9 2.94 19.79 -0.18
C SER A 9 4.46 20.00 -0.16
N GLN A 10 5.26 18.97 -0.48
CA GLN A 10 6.73 19.00 -0.36
C GLN A 10 7.44 18.60 -1.67
N GLY A 11 6.68 18.41 -2.75
CA GLY A 11 7.20 18.09 -4.07
C GLY A 11 7.42 16.60 -4.33
N LYS A 12 7.71 16.26 -5.60
CA LYS A 12 7.83 14.88 -6.07
C LYS A 12 8.90 14.07 -5.33
N ILE A 13 10.05 14.70 -5.02
CA ILE A 13 11.18 14.03 -4.35
C ILE A 13 10.74 13.54 -2.96
N ALA A 14 10.04 14.38 -2.19
CA ALA A 14 9.49 14.00 -0.90
C ALA A 14 8.50 12.82 -1.02
N GLY A 15 7.66 12.82 -2.06
CA GLY A 15 6.77 11.71 -2.38
C GLY A 15 7.52 10.40 -2.68
N PHE A 16 8.60 10.45 -3.49
CA PHE A 16 9.40 9.28 -3.82
C PHE A 16 10.20 8.74 -2.62
N ILE A 17 10.76 9.61 -1.78
CA ILE A 17 11.42 9.19 -0.54
C ILE A 17 10.42 8.46 0.38
N SER A 18 9.24 9.02 0.54
CA SER A 18 8.15 8.38 1.30
C SER A 18 7.72 7.05 0.70
N LEU A 19 7.68 6.95 -0.64
CA LEU A 19 7.38 5.71 -1.36
C LEU A 19 8.45 4.63 -1.09
N GLY A 20 9.72 5.00 -0.98
CA GLY A 20 10.80 4.10 -0.57
C GLY A 20 10.50 3.47 0.80
N GLY A 21 10.05 4.25 1.77
CA GLY A 21 9.62 3.74 3.07
C GLY A 21 8.41 2.81 2.97
N VAL A 22 7.41 3.17 2.18
CA VAL A 22 6.24 2.31 1.91
C VAL A 22 6.65 0.97 1.28
N ALA A 23 7.60 0.98 0.33
CA ALA A 23 8.10 -0.24 -0.31
C ALA A 23 8.76 -1.19 0.69
N VAL A 24 9.57 -0.66 1.63
CA VAL A 24 10.16 -1.47 2.71
C VAL A 24 9.06 -2.04 3.63
N GLY A 25 8.00 -1.29 3.91
CA GLY A 25 6.84 -1.80 4.64
C GLY A 25 6.15 -2.97 3.93
N PHE A 26 6.01 -2.92 2.61
CA PHE A 26 5.50 -4.04 1.82
C PHE A 26 6.40 -5.27 1.90
N VAL A 27 7.73 -5.09 1.82
CA VAL A 27 8.68 -6.20 1.98
C VAL A 27 8.54 -6.86 3.35
N PHE A 28 8.40 -6.05 4.40
CA PHE A 28 8.17 -6.57 5.74
C PHE A 28 6.90 -7.43 5.82
N TYR A 29 5.78 -6.95 5.28
CA TYR A 29 4.54 -7.73 5.24
C TYR A 29 4.65 -8.99 4.38
N MET A 30 5.31 -8.91 3.22
CA MET A 30 5.56 -10.07 2.38
C MET A 30 6.29 -11.16 3.16
N LEU A 31 7.36 -10.82 3.85
CA LEU A 31 8.14 -11.79 4.63
C LEU A 31 7.31 -12.36 5.79
N CYS A 32 6.65 -11.53 6.58
CA CYS A 32 5.79 -11.99 7.68
C CYS A 32 4.68 -12.93 7.18
N ALA A 33 4.00 -12.56 6.09
CA ALA A 33 2.94 -13.38 5.52
C ALA A 33 3.49 -14.70 4.94
N SER A 34 4.60 -14.67 4.21
CA SER A 34 5.20 -15.86 3.59
C SER A 34 5.63 -16.89 4.63
N PHE A 35 6.31 -16.46 5.69
CA PHE A 35 6.71 -17.36 6.79
C PHE A 35 5.50 -17.80 7.62
N GLY A 36 4.57 -16.89 7.91
CA GLY A 36 3.36 -17.17 8.68
C GLY A 36 2.43 -18.18 7.97
N ILE A 37 2.18 -18.01 6.69
CA ILE A 37 1.35 -18.92 5.89
C ILE A 37 2.04 -20.29 5.79
N THR A 38 3.34 -20.32 5.53
CA THR A 38 4.10 -21.59 5.45
C THR A 38 4.03 -22.36 6.77
N ALA A 39 4.28 -21.69 7.90
CA ALA A 39 4.20 -22.32 9.21
C ALA A 39 2.79 -22.84 9.52
N LEU A 40 1.77 -22.08 9.16
CA LEU A 40 0.38 -22.43 9.44
C LEU A 40 -0.09 -23.63 8.62
N VAL A 41 0.26 -23.70 7.34
CA VAL A 41 -0.10 -24.84 6.47
C VAL A 41 0.51 -26.14 6.98
N VAL A 42 1.75 -26.07 7.53
CA VAL A 42 2.46 -27.23 8.08
C VAL A 42 1.89 -27.65 9.44
N ALA A 43 1.51 -26.69 10.28
CA ALA A 43 1.16 -26.96 11.69
C ALA A 43 -0.31 -27.27 11.93
N VAL A 44 -1.22 -26.76 11.12
CA VAL A 44 -2.67 -26.82 11.39
C VAL A 44 -3.46 -27.28 10.17
N PRO A 45 -4.01 -28.51 10.18
CA PRO A 45 -4.93 -28.97 9.13
C PRO A 45 -6.11 -27.99 8.98
N TYR A 46 -6.53 -27.75 7.73
CA TYR A 46 -7.64 -26.85 7.36
C TYR A 46 -7.43 -25.36 7.66
N ALA A 47 -6.36 -24.94 8.35
CA ALA A 47 -6.11 -23.52 8.60
C ALA A 47 -5.94 -22.72 7.30
N TYR A 48 -5.32 -23.32 6.30
CA TYR A 48 -5.15 -22.72 4.99
C TYR A 48 -6.49 -22.40 4.30
N ASP A 49 -7.40 -23.36 4.26
CA ASP A 49 -8.72 -23.16 3.65
C ASP A 49 -9.56 -22.15 4.43
N THR A 50 -9.47 -22.18 5.76
CA THR A 50 -10.13 -21.18 6.62
C THR A 50 -9.64 -19.77 6.30
N ILE A 51 -8.32 -19.56 6.19
CA ILE A 51 -7.76 -18.24 5.86
C ILE A 51 -8.20 -17.78 4.47
N ARG A 52 -8.23 -18.68 3.49
CA ARG A 52 -8.69 -18.35 2.13
C ARG A 52 -10.15 -17.88 2.14
N ILE A 53 -11.04 -18.60 2.81
CA ILE A 53 -12.47 -18.26 2.86
C ILE A 53 -12.69 -16.94 3.60
N VAL A 54 -12.13 -16.81 4.81
CA VAL A 54 -12.25 -15.59 5.61
C VAL A 54 -11.63 -14.40 4.88
N GLY A 55 -10.48 -14.60 4.26
CA GLY A 55 -9.81 -13.58 3.44
C GLY A 55 -10.64 -13.13 2.25
N ALA A 56 -11.25 -14.07 1.51
CA ALA A 56 -12.14 -13.74 0.40
C ALA A 56 -13.36 -12.94 0.86
N MET A 57 -14.00 -13.35 1.96
CA MET A 57 -15.12 -12.61 2.55
C MET A 57 -14.72 -11.18 2.97
N TYR A 58 -13.54 -11.03 3.56
CA TYR A 58 -13.01 -9.70 3.92
C TYR A 58 -12.76 -8.82 2.68
N LEU A 59 -12.19 -9.38 1.60
CA LEU A 59 -11.98 -8.64 0.34
C LEU A 59 -13.32 -8.21 -0.28
N LEU A 60 -14.33 -9.05 -0.26
CA LEU A 60 -15.70 -8.71 -0.68
C LEU A 60 -16.28 -7.57 0.16
N TRP A 61 -16.10 -7.62 1.47
CA TRP A 61 -16.54 -6.54 2.37
C TRP A 61 -15.81 -5.22 2.08
N LEU A 62 -14.50 -5.24 1.80
CA LEU A 62 -13.76 -4.04 1.39
C LEU A 62 -14.25 -3.48 0.07
N ALA A 63 -14.53 -4.34 -0.92
CA ALA A 63 -15.09 -3.93 -2.20
C ALA A 63 -16.46 -3.28 -2.02
N TRP A 64 -17.33 -3.88 -1.23
CA TRP A 64 -18.64 -3.31 -0.87
C TRP A 64 -18.50 -1.93 -0.22
N LYS A 65 -17.57 -1.80 0.74
CA LYS A 65 -17.31 -0.52 1.44
C LYS A 65 -16.79 0.57 0.49
N ALA A 66 -16.00 0.19 -0.51
CA ALA A 66 -15.46 1.13 -1.51
C ALA A 66 -16.53 1.65 -2.49
N LEU A 67 -17.61 0.89 -2.70
CA LEU A 67 -18.71 1.26 -3.59
C LEU A 67 -19.78 2.14 -2.90
N ARG A 68 -19.71 2.35 -1.58
CA ARG A 68 -20.66 3.21 -0.85
C ARG A 68 -20.43 4.70 -1.13
N PRO A 69 -21.51 5.51 -1.33
CA PRO A 69 -21.40 6.93 -1.74
C PRO A 69 -20.79 7.88 -0.70
N ASN A 70 -20.62 7.46 0.56
CA ASN A 70 -20.13 8.30 1.66
C ASN A 70 -18.65 8.08 1.99
N ALA A 71 -17.79 7.99 0.97
CA ALA A 71 -16.35 8.05 1.19
C ALA A 71 -15.97 9.48 1.63
N ALA A 72 -15.33 9.63 2.78
CA ALA A 72 -14.90 10.92 3.31
C ALA A 72 -14.06 11.70 2.28
N PRO A 73 -14.16 13.05 2.23
CA PRO A 73 -13.42 13.87 1.28
C PRO A 73 -11.90 13.63 1.44
N ILE A 74 -11.25 13.41 0.28
CA ILE A 74 -9.90 12.85 0.20
C ILE A 74 -8.83 13.93 0.44
N PHE A 75 -9.15 15.22 0.38
CA PHE A 75 -8.16 16.29 0.36
C PHE A 75 -8.38 17.33 1.47
N ASN A 76 -7.49 17.29 2.45
CA ASN A 76 -7.22 18.41 3.34
C ASN A 76 -5.71 18.68 3.26
N ILE A 77 -5.30 19.51 2.30
CA ILE A 77 -3.89 19.88 2.10
C ILE A 77 -3.58 20.96 3.13
N LYS A 78 -2.90 20.58 4.21
CA LYS A 78 -2.29 21.52 5.13
C LYS A 78 -0.90 21.90 4.59
N ASP A 79 -0.54 23.18 4.67
CA ASP A 79 0.83 23.61 4.47
C ASP A 79 1.72 22.94 5.52
N LEU A 80 2.50 21.95 5.08
CA LEU A 80 3.39 21.19 5.94
C LEU A 80 4.79 21.75 5.81
N ALA A 81 5.45 21.97 6.95
CA ALA A 81 6.87 22.28 6.98
C ALA A 81 7.67 21.19 6.25
N VAL A 82 8.77 21.58 5.61
CA VAL A 82 9.65 20.66 4.87
C VAL A 82 10.25 19.64 5.83
N ASP A 83 9.94 18.38 5.64
CA ASP A 83 10.45 17.28 6.45
C ASP A 83 11.80 16.79 5.93
N SER A 84 12.66 16.30 6.83
CA SER A 84 13.92 15.67 6.44
C SER A 84 13.70 14.37 5.66
N PRO A 85 14.63 13.98 4.76
CA PRO A 85 14.51 12.74 3.99
C PRO A 85 14.29 11.48 4.86
N LEU A 86 15.01 11.37 5.97
CA LEU A 86 14.84 10.27 6.91
C LEU A 86 13.44 10.25 7.52
N LYS A 87 12.92 11.42 7.91
CA LYS A 87 11.57 11.53 8.46
C LYS A 87 10.53 11.12 7.43
N LEU A 88 10.66 11.56 6.17
CA LEU A 88 9.76 11.18 5.07
C LEU A 88 9.76 9.67 4.84
N PHE A 89 10.94 9.05 4.82
CA PHE A 89 11.10 7.61 4.68
C PHE A 89 10.45 6.84 5.84
N LEU A 90 10.77 7.22 7.08
CA LEU A 90 10.21 6.58 8.28
C LEU A 90 8.69 6.75 8.36
N MET A 91 8.18 7.92 8.03
CA MET A 91 6.73 8.14 7.97
C MET A 91 6.06 7.27 6.90
N GLY A 92 6.67 7.12 5.73
CA GLY A 92 6.20 6.21 4.69
C GLY A 92 6.18 4.76 5.18
N PHE A 93 7.26 4.30 5.79
CA PHE A 93 7.38 2.97 6.37
C PHE A 93 6.32 2.72 7.46
N LEU A 94 6.22 3.61 8.45
CA LEU A 94 5.26 3.47 9.54
C LEU A 94 3.81 3.57 9.07
N THR A 95 3.52 4.46 8.11
CA THR A 95 2.17 4.56 7.54
C THR A 95 1.75 3.27 6.85
N ASN A 96 2.68 2.58 6.17
CA ASN A 96 2.42 1.27 5.60
C ASN A 96 2.30 0.20 6.69
N LEU A 97 3.28 0.12 7.60
CA LEU A 97 3.38 -0.88 8.64
C LEU A 97 2.20 -0.86 9.64
N LEU A 98 1.70 0.33 9.97
CA LEU A 98 0.56 0.50 10.88
C LEU A 98 -0.80 0.45 10.17
N ASN A 99 -0.82 0.12 8.88
CA ASN A 99 -2.05 0.05 8.12
C ASN A 99 -2.67 -1.36 8.19
N PRO A 100 -3.71 -1.58 9.01
CA PRO A 100 -4.30 -2.90 9.17
C PRO A 100 -4.91 -3.45 7.87
N LYS A 101 -5.32 -2.55 6.95
CA LYS A 101 -5.85 -2.96 5.64
C LYS A 101 -4.78 -3.68 4.82
N ILE A 102 -3.53 -3.23 4.87
CA ILE A 102 -2.41 -3.84 4.14
C ILE A 102 -2.08 -5.21 4.74
N ALA A 103 -1.99 -5.29 6.08
CA ALA A 103 -1.75 -6.54 6.78
C ALA A 103 -2.77 -7.63 6.40
N ILE A 104 -4.06 -7.29 6.51
CA ILE A 104 -5.14 -8.23 6.21
C ILE A 104 -5.16 -8.56 4.71
N MET A 105 -4.87 -7.60 3.83
CA MET A 105 -4.78 -7.84 2.38
C MET A 105 -3.71 -8.88 2.05
N TYR A 106 -2.52 -8.80 2.64
CA TYR A 106 -1.48 -9.82 2.44
C TYR A 106 -1.93 -11.19 2.91
N LEU A 107 -2.51 -11.29 4.11
CA LEU A 107 -3.02 -12.56 4.66
C LEU A 107 -4.20 -13.12 3.88
N SER A 108 -5.00 -12.26 3.22
CA SER A 108 -6.17 -12.67 2.46
C SER A 108 -5.85 -12.98 1.00
N LEU A 109 -4.94 -12.22 0.39
CA LEU A 109 -4.66 -12.30 -1.06
C LEU A 109 -3.69 -13.42 -1.38
N LEU A 110 -2.56 -13.53 -0.67
CA LEU A 110 -1.53 -14.52 -0.98
C LEU A 110 -2.07 -15.95 -0.99
N PRO A 111 -2.86 -16.41 0.03
CA PRO A 111 -3.38 -17.76 0.05
C PRO A 111 -4.31 -18.11 -1.12
N GLN A 112 -4.91 -17.10 -1.79
CA GLN A 112 -5.80 -17.37 -2.93
C GLN A 112 -5.05 -17.94 -4.14
N PHE A 113 -3.76 -17.64 -4.27
CA PHE A 113 -2.92 -17.98 -5.41
C PHE A 113 -1.85 -19.04 -5.10
N ILE A 114 -1.73 -19.49 -3.85
CA ILE A 114 -0.80 -20.53 -3.46
C ILE A 114 -1.45 -21.89 -3.69
N HIS A 115 -0.70 -22.80 -4.26
CA HIS A 115 -1.10 -24.20 -4.48
C HIS A 115 -0.11 -25.12 -3.75
N PRO A 116 -0.44 -25.60 -2.52
CA PRO A 116 0.46 -26.42 -1.72
C PRO A 116 0.95 -27.70 -2.42
N GLN A 117 0.13 -28.23 -3.35
CA GLN A 117 0.44 -29.43 -4.14
C GLN A 117 1.47 -29.20 -5.25
N GLN A 118 1.75 -27.93 -5.61
CA GLN A 118 2.57 -27.57 -6.77
C GLN A 118 3.98 -27.12 -6.39
N GLY A 119 4.46 -27.41 -5.17
CA GLY A 119 5.80 -27.11 -4.74
C GLY A 119 5.90 -26.28 -3.46
N SER A 120 7.04 -25.61 -3.26
CA SER A 120 7.31 -24.87 -2.04
C SER A 120 6.35 -23.70 -1.83
N ILE A 121 5.56 -23.73 -0.77
CA ILE A 121 4.64 -22.67 -0.35
C ILE A 121 5.42 -21.36 -0.12
N LEU A 122 6.59 -21.45 0.52
CA LEU A 122 7.43 -20.28 0.78
C LEU A 122 7.90 -19.60 -0.53
N ALA A 123 8.36 -20.40 -1.49
CA ALA A 123 8.80 -19.88 -2.77
C ALA A 123 7.66 -19.21 -3.54
N GLN A 124 6.48 -19.84 -3.59
CA GLN A 124 5.28 -19.26 -4.21
C GLN A 124 4.86 -17.95 -3.51
N SER A 125 4.88 -17.92 -2.16
CA SER A 125 4.52 -16.73 -1.38
C SER A 125 5.46 -15.56 -1.66
N ILE A 126 6.77 -15.81 -1.68
CA ILE A 126 7.78 -14.77 -1.97
C ILE A 126 7.63 -14.26 -3.40
N GLN A 127 7.44 -15.16 -4.37
CA GLN A 127 7.25 -14.78 -5.77
C GLN A 127 6.01 -13.89 -5.96
N LEU A 128 4.87 -14.32 -5.43
CA LEU A 128 3.62 -13.56 -5.49
C LEU A 128 3.73 -12.21 -4.77
N GLY A 129 4.33 -12.21 -3.57
CA GLY A 129 4.57 -10.98 -2.81
C GLY A 129 5.51 -10.01 -3.54
N THR A 130 6.54 -10.51 -4.23
CA THR A 130 7.45 -9.69 -5.04
C THR A 130 6.70 -9.05 -6.22
N ILE A 131 5.87 -9.81 -6.92
CA ILE A 131 5.04 -9.28 -8.02
C ILE A 131 4.09 -8.20 -7.48
N GLN A 132 3.43 -8.46 -6.35
CA GLN A 132 2.52 -7.52 -5.71
C GLN A 132 3.24 -6.22 -5.33
N ILE A 133 4.45 -6.30 -4.74
CA ILE A 133 5.26 -5.14 -4.39
C ILE A 133 5.61 -4.34 -5.65
N PHE A 134 6.07 -5.01 -6.70
CA PHE A 134 6.42 -4.35 -7.96
C PHE A 134 5.23 -3.57 -8.54
N VAL A 135 4.07 -4.20 -8.65
CA VAL A 135 2.84 -3.57 -9.13
C VAL A 135 2.44 -2.39 -8.23
N SER A 136 2.41 -2.60 -6.90
CA SER A 136 2.02 -1.56 -5.95
C SER A 136 2.96 -0.36 -5.97
N VAL A 137 4.28 -0.58 -6.00
CA VAL A 137 5.28 0.49 -6.07
C VAL A 137 5.17 1.24 -7.39
N SER A 138 5.00 0.53 -8.52
CA SER A 138 4.84 1.15 -9.83
C SER A 138 3.61 2.06 -9.90
N VAL A 139 2.46 1.58 -9.45
CA VAL A 139 1.21 2.38 -9.40
C VAL A 139 1.39 3.58 -8.47
N ASN A 140 1.95 3.39 -7.28
CA ASN A 140 2.19 4.50 -6.36
C ASN A 140 3.22 5.51 -6.90
N ALA A 141 4.23 5.06 -7.64
CA ALA A 141 5.19 5.95 -8.31
C ALA A 141 4.52 6.82 -9.36
N LEU A 142 3.62 6.25 -10.17
CA LEU A 142 2.81 7.01 -11.14
C LEU A 142 1.91 8.04 -10.43
N ILE A 143 1.30 7.67 -9.31
CA ILE A 143 0.48 8.58 -8.49
C ILE A 143 1.32 9.73 -7.93
N VAL A 144 2.50 9.44 -7.36
CA VAL A 144 3.44 10.46 -6.85
C VAL A 144 3.87 11.42 -7.95
N PHE A 145 4.25 10.88 -9.12
CA PHE A 145 4.67 11.67 -10.27
C PHE A 145 3.55 12.59 -10.76
N SER A 146 2.35 12.05 -10.94
CA SER A 146 1.18 12.79 -11.43
C SER A 146 0.75 13.88 -10.43
N ALA A 147 0.63 13.54 -9.14
CA ALA A 147 0.22 14.48 -8.11
C ALA A 147 1.20 15.66 -7.97
N GLY A 148 2.52 15.37 -7.96
CA GLY A 148 3.54 16.41 -7.90
C GLY A 148 3.63 17.25 -9.19
N SER A 149 3.30 16.68 -10.37
CA SER A 149 3.25 17.42 -11.63
C SER A 149 2.08 18.39 -11.66
N ILE A 150 0.91 17.95 -11.21
CA ILE A 150 -0.30 18.79 -11.12
C ILE A 150 -0.06 19.96 -10.15
N ALA A 151 0.53 19.67 -8.97
CA ALA A 151 0.85 20.72 -8.00
C ALA A 151 1.78 21.80 -8.58
N LEU A 152 2.86 21.41 -9.27
CA LEU A 152 3.77 22.33 -9.94
C LEU A 152 3.09 23.14 -11.06
N PHE A 153 2.20 22.52 -11.82
CA PHE A 153 1.45 23.19 -12.88
C PHE A 153 0.50 24.26 -12.30
N LEU A 154 -0.22 23.96 -11.24
CA LEU A 154 -1.13 24.88 -10.58
C LEU A 154 -0.40 26.05 -9.94
N GLN A 155 0.77 25.84 -9.30
CA GLN A 155 1.59 26.90 -8.72
C GLN A 155 2.14 27.88 -9.77
N LYS A 156 2.37 27.43 -11.00
CA LYS A 156 2.86 28.27 -12.11
C LYS A 156 1.78 29.12 -12.78
N LYS A 157 0.49 28.92 -12.51
CA LYS A 157 -0.62 29.70 -13.05
C LYS A 157 -1.36 30.46 -11.96
N PRO A 158 -0.99 31.74 -11.68
CA PRO A 158 -1.60 32.54 -10.62
C PRO A 158 -3.10 32.87 -10.85
N LEU A 159 -3.62 32.62 -12.05
CA LEU A 159 -5.02 32.88 -12.41
C LEU A 159 -6.05 31.98 -11.68
N TRP A 160 -5.62 30.89 -11.08
CA TRP A 160 -6.50 29.97 -10.34
C TRP A 160 -6.52 30.25 -8.82
N ALA A 161 -5.60 31.07 -8.31
CA ALA A 161 -5.56 31.48 -6.90
C ALA A 161 -6.57 32.59 -6.57
N SER A 162 -7.22 33.18 -7.57
CA SER A 162 -8.19 34.27 -7.41
C SER A 162 -9.67 33.85 -7.47
N ILE A 163 -9.94 32.53 -7.48
CA ILE A 163 -11.31 31.96 -7.52
C ILE A 163 -11.60 31.22 -6.21
N GLN A 164 -11.13 31.74 -5.08
CA GLN A 164 -11.58 31.34 -3.76
C GLN A 164 -12.22 32.50 -3.05
#